data_ccbb487de936f13a8319a969ab49247d
#
_entry.id   ccbb487de936f13a8319a969ab49247d
#
_cell.length_a   1.000
_cell.length_b   1.000
_cell.length_c   1.000
_cell.angle_alpha   90.00
_cell.angle_beta   90.00
_cell.angle_gamma   90.00
#
_symmetry.space_group_name_H-M   'P 1'
#
loop_
_entity.id
_entity.type
_entity.pdbx_description
1 polymer ?
#
loop_
_entity_poly.entity_id
_entity_poly.type
_entity_poly.pdbx_seq_one_letter_code
_entity_poly.pdbx_strand_id
1 'polypeptide(L)'
;MAMYGATIGKLGILTFPATTNQACCACIEYYAITQYYLFYFLLSHRDIFIAKGGGGAQPNISKEIIVNTAIPLPPLPEQERIIIEIERWFAFIDEIEQSKTDLQFIVKKTKSKILDLAIHGKLVPQDPNDEPASELLKRINPKAEITCDNAHYRKLYT
;
A
#
# COMPACT_ATOMS: atom_id res chain seq x y z
N MET A 1 21.45 9.09 -5.43
CA MET A 1 20.90 9.00 -4.06
C MET A 1 20.64 10.40 -3.53
N ALA A 2 19.46 10.68 -3.02
CA ALA A 2 19.12 11.95 -2.38
C ALA A 2 19.76 12.05 -0.98
N MET A 3 20.45 13.18 -0.70
CA MET A 3 21.24 13.34 0.53
C MET A 3 20.55 14.18 1.59
N TYR A 4 19.50 14.97 1.25
CA TYR A 4 18.83 15.88 2.21
C TYR A 4 17.32 15.84 2.12
N GLY A 5 16.69 16.44 3.15
CA GLY A 5 15.29 16.79 3.19
C GLY A 5 14.33 15.60 3.24
N ALA A 6 13.08 15.82 2.84
CA ALA A 6 12.01 14.82 2.88
C ALA A 6 12.27 13.58 1.98
N THR A 7 13.22 13.66 1.06
CA THR A 7 13.59 12.58 0.14
C THR A 7 14.89 11.89 0.51
N ILE A 8 15.46 12.18 1.67
CA ILE A 8 16.73 11.63 2.13
C ILE A 8 16.76 10.11 1.96
N GLY A 9 17.85 9.60 1.40
CA GLY A 9 18.03 8.17 1.16
C GLY A 9 17.23 7.59 -0.02
N LYS A 10 16.39 8.39 -0.71
CA LYS A 10 15.73 7.90 -1.93
C LYS A 10 16.76 7.70 -3.04
N LEU A 11 16.55 6.63 -3.78
CA LEU A 11 17.39 6.20 -4.88
C LEU A 11 16.58 6.20 -6.18
N GLY A 12 17.27 6.40 -7.28
CA GLY A 12 16.73 6.27 -8.62
C GLY A 12 17.84 5.97 -9.61
N ILE A 13 17.55 5.24 -10.65
CA ILE A 13 18.42 4.98 -11.79
C ILE A 13 18.04 5.97 -12.88
N LEU A 14 19.01 6.69 -13.40
CA LEU A 14 18.81 7.58 -14.55
C LEU A 14 18.93 6.77 -15.84
N THR A 15 17.91 6.85 -16.67
CA THR A 15 17.85 6.19 -17.98
C THR A 15 18.16 7.15 -19.14
N PHE A 16 18.44 8.41 -18.84
CA PHE A 16 18.78 9.45 -19.79
C PHE A 16 19.84 10.40 -19.20
N PRO A 17 20.62 11.10 -20.04
CA PRO A 17 21.57 12.10 -19.56
C PRO A 17 20.87 13.21 -18.78
N ALA A 18 21.32 13.44 -17.54
CA ALA A 18 20.76 14.48 -16.68
C ALA A 18 21.87 15.08 -15.79
N THR A 19 21.62 16.28 -15.31
CA THR A 19 22.44 16.94 -14.29
C THR A 19 21.76 16.87 -12.95
N THR A 20 22.54 16.75 -11.89
CA THR A 20 22.06 16.78 -10.51
C THR A 20 22.67 17.96 -9.77
N ASN A 21 21.93 18.47 -8.77
CA ASN A 21 22.48 19.47 -7.86
C ASN A 21 23.20 18.78 -6.69
N GLN A 22 23.75 19.59 -5.78
CA GLN A 22 24.45 19.10 -4.59
C GLN A 22 23.59 18.31 -3.60
N ALA A 23 22.27 18.31 -3.77
CA ALA A 23 21.36 17.53 -2.92
C ALA A 23 21.34 16.02 -3.30
N CYS A 24 21.99 15.66 -4.40
CA CYS A 24 22.07 14.29 -4.88
C CYS A 24 23.52 13.82 -4.98
N CYS A 25 23.80 12.64 -4.45
CA CYS A 25 25.03 11.91 -4.77
C CYS A 25 24.78 11.10 -6.04
N ALA A 26 25.42 11.52 -7.15
CA ALA A 26 25.45 10.75 -8.37
C ALA A 26 26.55 9.68 -8.26
N CYS A 27 26.15 8.42 -8.39
CA CYS A 27 27.06 7.28 -8.49
C CYS A 27 27.20 6.92 -9.97
N ILE A 28 28.44 6.93 -10.45
CA ILE A 28 28.76 6.61 -11.84
C ILE A 28 29.10 5.12 -11.91
N GLU A 29 28.69 4.48 -12.98
CA GLU A 29 29.07 3.09 -13.26
C GLU A 29 30.58 2.92 -13.33
N TYR A 30 31.03 1.79 -12.82
CA TYR A 30 32.42 1.36 -12.92
C TYR A 30 32.44 -0.06 -13.52
N TYR A 31 33.43 -0.39 -14.31
CA TYR A 31 33.51 -1.64 -15.08
C TYR A 31 33.41 -2.93 -14.22
N ALA A 32 33.67 -2.83 -12.92
CA ALA A 32 33.63 -3.96 -11.99
C ALA A 32 32.30 -4.13 -11.24
N ILE A 33 31.37 -3.18 -11.38
CA ILE A 33 30.11 -3.19 -10.66
C ILE A 33 28.94 -2.81 -11.58
N THR A 34 27.90 -3.61 -11.59
CA THR A 34 26.71 -3.29 -12.38
C THR A 34 25.85 -2.23 -11.70
N GLN A 35 25.16 -1.42 -12.47
CA GLN A 35 24.28 -0.35 -11.98
C GLN A 35 23.22 -0.86 -11.01
N TYR A 36 22.57 -1.96 -11.34
CA TYR A 36 21.52 -2.56 -10.50
C TYR A 36 22.07 -3.17 -9.20
N TYR A 37 23.24 -3.80 -9.23
CA TYR A 37 23.89 -4.30 -8.02
C TYR A 37 24.23 -3.15 -7.07
N LEU A 38 24.80 -2.07 -7.59
CA LEU A 38 25.08 -0.86 -6.80
C LEU A 38 23.79 -0.24 -6.26
N PHE A 39 22.72 -0.21 -7.06
CA PHE A 39 21.42 0.29 -6.62
C PHE A 39 20.88 -0.50 -5.44
N TYR A 40 20.83 -1.83 -5.52
CA TYR A 40 20.33 -2.67 -4.44
C TYR A 40 21.23 -2.65 -3.20
N PHE A 41 22.54 -2.55 -3.38
CA PHE A 41 23.45 -2.34 -2.27
C PHE A 41 23.16 -1.02 -1.54
N LEU A 42 23.05 0.07 -2.25
CA LEU A 42 22.72 1.37 -1.66
C LEU A 42 21.33 1.37 -1.02
N LEU A 43 20.37 0.66 -1.61
CA LEU A 43 19.02 0.51 -1.06
C LEU A 43 19.05 -0.24 0.27
N SER A 44 19.80 -1.34 0.38
CA SER A 44 19.95 -2.12 1.61
C SER A 44 20.64 -1.34 2.74
N HIS A 45 21.50 -0.38 2.38
CA HIS A 45 22.24 0.44 3.34
C HIS A 45 21.57 1.79 3.64
N ARG A 46 20.40 2.04 3.06
CA ARG A 46 19.70 3.31 3.16
C ARG A 46 19.51 3.77 4.61
N ASP A 47 19.00 2.91 5.46
CA ASP A 47 18.71 3.24 6.86
C ASP A 47 19.99 3.45 7.67
N ILE A 48 21.06 2.71 7.34
CA ILE A 48 22.39 2.90 7.92
C ILE A 48 22.95 4.27 7.55
N PHE A 49 22.81 4.69 6.29
CA PHE A 49 23.24 6.00 5.84
C PHE A 49 22.47 7.12 6.54
N ILE A 50 21.15 6.97 6.68
CA ILE A 50 20.30 7.93 7.38
C ILE A 50 20.70 8.01 8.85
N ALA A 51 20.94 6.88 9.52
CA ALA A 51 21.36 6.83 10.91
C ALA A 51 22.74 7.45 11.15
N LYS A 52 23.67 7.30 10.20
CA LYS A 52 25.00 7.92 10.23
C LYS A 52 24.98 9.40 9.80
N GLY A 53 23.89 9.85 9.21
CA GLY A 53 23.70 11.24 8.82
C GLY A 53 23.68 12.17 10.02
N GLY A 54 24.23 13.35 9.85
CA GLY A 54 24.20 14.43 10.84
C GLY A 54 23.06 15.41 10.56
N GLY A 55 22.90 16.41 11.43
CA GLY A 55 22.07 17.58 11.09
C GLY A 55 20.81 17.83 11.92
N GLY A 56 20.68 17.23 13.09
CA GLY A 56 19.61 17.61 14.06
C GLY A 56 18.21 17.67 13.43
N ALA A 57 17.65 18.85 13.30
CA ALA A 57 16.30 19.06 12.75
C ALA A 57 16.19 18.76 11.23
N GLN A 58 17.28 18.77 10.49
CA GLN A 58 17.33 18.40 9.08
C GLN A 58 18.42 17.35 8.86
N PRO A 59 18.09 16.05 8.93
CA PRO A 59 19.08 15.01 8.69
C PRO A 59 19.62 15.11 7.27
N ASN A 60 20.94 14.94 7.15
CA ASN A 60 21.62 14.87 5.86
C ASN A 60 22.61 13.71 5.85
N ILE A 61 22.79 13.11 4.70
CA ILE A 61 23.82 12.10 4.45
C ILE A 61 24.99 12.81 3.75
N SER A 62 26.18 12.81 4.36
CA SER A 62 27.34 13.36 3.67
C SER A 62 27.79 12.42 2.55
N LYS A 63 28.32 13.01 1.47
CA LYS A 63 28.91 12.23 0.38
C LYS A 63 30.03 11.30 0.87
N GLU A 64 30.79 11.72 1.86
CA GLU A 64 31.87 10.94 2.46
C GLU A 64 31.39 9.65 3.09
N ILE A 65 30.21 9.65 3.73
CA ILE A 65 29.62 8.44 4.30
C ILE A 65 29.33 7.41 3.20
N ILE A 66 28.82 7.86 2.06
CA ILE A 66 28.49 6.99 0.93
C ILE A 66 29.77 6.44 0.29
N VAL A 67 30.73 7.31 -0.02
CA VAL A 67 31.96 6.96 -0.73
C VAL A 67 32.88 6.04 0.09
N ASN A 68 32.91 6.22 1.41
CA ASN A 68 33.75 5.40 2.30
C ASN A 68 33.06 4.11 2.77
N THR A 69 31.88 3.80 2.25
CA THR A 69 31.21 2.54 2.58
C THR A 69 31.78 1.41 1.73
N ALA A 70 32.31 0.39 2.39
CA ALA A 70 32.83 -0.79 1.70
C ALA A 70 31.68 -1.57 1.06
N ILE A 71 31.81 -1.89 -0.23
CA ILE A 71 30.89 -2.70 -0.98
C ILE A 71 31.50 -4.08 -1.27
N PRO A 72 30.80 -5.19 -1.00
CA PRO A 72 31.18 -6.50 -1.49
C PRO A 72 31.20 -6.47 -3.03
N LEU A 73 32.23 -7.02 -3.63
CA LEU A 73 32.38 -7.00 -5.07
C LEU A 73 32.51 -8.42 -5.64
N PRO A 74 31.42 -9.19 -5.74
CA PRO A 74 31.47 -10.49 -6.39
C PRO A 74 31.71 -10.34 -7.90
N PRO A 75 32.11 -11.41 -8.59
CA PRO A 75 32.24 -11.40 -10.05
C PRO A 75 30.95 -10.95 -10.74
N LEU A 76 31.06 -10.29 -11.90
CA LEU A 76 29.90 -9.76 -12.63
C LEU A 76 28.78 -10.79 -12.85
N PRO A 77 29.05 -12.07 -13.24
CA PRO A 77 27.99 -13.05 -13.39
C PRO A 77 27.27 -13.40 -12.07
N GLU A 78 27.93 -13.23 -10.95
CA GLU A 78 27.33 -13.42 -9.62
C GLU A 78 26.46 -12.23 -9.23
N GLN A 79 26.92 -11.00 -9.53
CA GLN A 79 26.10 -9.80 -9.36
C GLN A 79 24.76 -9.93 -10.12
N GLU A 80 24.79 -10.41 -11.37
CA GLU A 80 23.58 -10.65 -12.18
C GLU A 80 22.64 -11.66 -11.54
N ARG A 81 23.17 -12.79 -11.03
CA ARG A 81 22.35 -13.78 -10.33
C ARG A 81 21.71 -13.22 -9.06
N ILE A 82 22.46 -12.41 -8.31
CA ILE A 82 21.94 -11.74 -7.11
C ILE A 82 20.80 -10.79 -7.48
N ILE A 83 20.97 -9.99 -8.52
CA ILE A 83 19.93 -9.06 -8.99
C ILE A 83 18.66 -9.81 -9.37
N ILE A 84 18.77 -10.86 -10.20
CA ILE A 84 17.63 -11.67 -10.64
C ILE A 84 16.87 -12.25 -9.44
N GLU A 85 17.60 -12.73 -8.43
CA GLU A 85 16.93 -13.32 -7.25
C GLU A 85 16.26 -12.23 -6.39
N ILE A 86 16.86 -11.05 -6.24
CA ILE A 86 16.22 -9.92 -5.54
C ILE A 86 14.92 -9.52 -6.24
N GLU A 87 14.95 -9.35 -7.56
CA GLU A 87 13.79 -8.96 -8.36
C GLU A 87 12.68 -10.01 -8.28
N ARG A 88 13.05 -11.30 -8.29
CA ARG A 88 12.11 -12.39 -8.09
C ARG A 88 11.39 -12.30 -6.74
N TRP A 89 12.13 -12.06 -5.66
CA TRP A 89 11.53 -11.92 -4.33
C TRP A 89 10.65 -10.67 -4.22
N PHE A 90 11.03 -9.56 -4.82
CA PHE A 90 10.21 -8.36 -4.84
C PHE A 90 8.91 -8.59 -5.60
N ALA A 91 8.94 -9.29 -6.74
CA ALA A 91 7.73 -9.66 -7.46
C ALA A 91 6.76 -10.51 -6.62
N PHE A 92 7.28 -11.45 -5.81
CA PHE A 92 6.44 -12.20 -4.87
C PHE A 92 5.83 -11.32 -3.77
N ILE A 93 6.59 -10.37 -3.25
CA ILE A 93 6.10 -9.42 -2.24
C ILE A 93 4.97 -8.58 -2.83
N ASP A 94 5.15 -8.06 -4.03
CA ASP A 94 4.14 -7.26 -4.74
C ASP A 94 2.85 -8.07 -4.98
N GLU A 95 2.95 -9.34 -5.35
CA GLU A 95 1.81 -10.24 -5.52
C GLU A 95 1.05 -10.45 -4.20
N ILE A 96 1.77 -10.63 -3.09
CA ILE A 96 1.16 -10.76 -1.76
C ILE A 96 0.47 -9.47 -1.35
N GLU A 97 1.07 -8.31 -1.58
CA GLU A 97 0.49 -7.01 -1.27
C GLU A 97 -0.78 -6.74 -2.10
N GLN A 98 -0.76 -7.08 -3.39
CA GLN A 98 -1.94 -6.97 -4.25
C GLN A 98 -3.07 -7.88 -3.75
N SER A 99 -2.78 -9.14 -3.46
CA SER A 99 -3.75 -10.12 -2.94
C SER A 99 -4.37 -9.64 -1.62
N LYS A 100 -3.58 -9.04 -0.73
CA LYS A 100 -4.07 -8.45 0.52
C LYS A 100 -5.04 -7.29 0.26
N THR A 101 -4.73 -6.43 -0.70
CA THR A 101 -5.58 -5.30 -1.08
C THR A 101 -6.91 -5.77 -1.65
N ASP A 102 -6.88 -6.76 -2.53
CA ASP A 102 -8.07 -7.37 -3.14
C ASP A 102 -8.97 -8.02 -2.06
N LEU A 103 -8.37 -8.74 -1.10
CA LEU A 103 -9.10 -9.32 0.01
C LEU A 103 -9.78 -8.26 0.89
N GLN A 104 -9.10 -7.16 1.18
CA GLN A 104 -9.68 -6.05 1.95
C GLN A 104 -10.88 -5.43 1.21
N PHE A 105 -10.78 -5.26 -0.10
CA PHE A 105 -11.88 -4.77 -0.93
C PHE A 105 -13.08 -5.72 -0.90
N ILE A 106 -12.85 -7.04 -1.07
CA ILE A 106 -13.90 -8.06 -1.03
C ILE A 106 -14.59 -8.07 0.34
N VAL A 107 -13.83 -8.03 1.44
CA VAL A 107 -14.37 -7.99 2.81
C VAL A 107 -15.24 -6.74 3.00
N LYS A 108 -14.81 -5.58 2.55
CA LYS A 108 -15.59 -4.33 2.63
C LYS A 108 -16.90 -4.45 1.85
N LYS A 109 -16.84 -4.95 0.62
CA LYS A 109 -18.01 -5.16 -0.25
C LYS A 109 -18.99 -6.15 0.37
N THR A 110 -18.49 -7.25 0.93
CA THR A 110 -19.31 -8.26 1.60
C THR A 110 -20.01 -7.69 2.83
N LYS A 111 -19.31 -6.95 3.69
CA LYS A 111 -19.92 -6.27 4.85
C LYS A 111 -21.03 -5.32 4.42
N SER A 112 -20.82 -4.51 3.40
CA SER A 112 -21.83 -3.61 2.86
C SER A 112 -23.06 -4.39 2.35
N LYS A 113 -22.83 -5.51 1.65
CA LYS A 113 -23.93 -6.36 1.14
C LYS A 113 -24.73 -7.03 2.24
N ILE A 114 -24.06 -7.49 3.30
CA ILE A 114 -24.75 -8.08 4.48
C ILE A 114 -25.64 -7.03 5.14
N LEU A 115 -25.13 -5.81 5.33
CA LEU A 115 -25.93 -4.72 5.91
C LEU A 115 -27.11 -4.34 5.02
N ASP A 116 -26.92 -4.27 3.72
CA ASP A 116 -27.98 -4.00 2.75
C ASP A 116 -29.08 -5.08 2.84
N LEU A 117 -28.72 -6.35 2.86
CA LEU A 117 -29.66 -7.45 3.02
C LEU A 117 -30.38 -7.42 4.37
N ALA A 118 -29.68 -7.04 5.45
CA ALA A 118 -30.28 -6.94 6.79
C ALA A 118 -31.34 -5.84 6.85
N ILE A 119 -31.00 -4.62 6.36
CA ILE A 119 -31.90 -3.47 6.39
C ILE A 119 -33.14 -3.72 5.52
N HIS A 120 -32.99 -4.45 4.41
CA HIS A 120 -34.11 -4.80 3.53
C HIS A 120 -34.86 -6.08 3.94
N GLY A 121 -34.60 -6.63 5.15
CA GLY A 121 -35.27 -7.82 5.66
C GLY A 121 -35.03 -9.10 4.84
N LYS A 122 -33.90 -9.16 4.10
CA LYS A 122 -33.52 -10.28 3.22
C LYS A 122 -32.43 -11.17 3.80
N LEU A 123 -31.87 -10.81 4.96
CA LEU A 123 -30.76 -11.54 5.55
C LEU A 123 -31.23 -12.81 6.27
N VAL A 124 -32.38 -12.72 6.93
CA VAL A 124 -33.03 -13.84 7.63
C VAL A 124 -34.45 -13.98 7.13
N PRO A 125 -34.98 -15.20 7.05
CA PRO A 125 -36.41 -15.42 6.78
C PRO A 125 -37.26 -14.72 7.85
N GLN A 126 -38.40 -14.12 7.45
CA GLN A 126 -39.34 -13.58 8.39
C GLN A 126 -40.11 -14.72 9.07
N ASP A 127 -40.31 -14.62 10.37
CA ASP A 127 -41.16 -15.58 11.11
C ASP A 127 -42.63 -15.17 10.94
N PRO A 128 -43.49 -16.06 10.43
CA PRO A 128 -44.92 -15.78 10.30
C PRO A 128 -45.64 -15.49 11.63
N ASN A 129 -45.03 -15.85 12.77
CA ASN A 129 -45.58 -15.60 14.10
C ASN A 129 -45.16 -14.23 14.67
N ASP A 130 -44.25 -13.53 14.03
CA ASP A 130 -43.87 -12.19 14.45
C ASP A 130 -44.97 -11.17 14.19
N GLU A 131 -45.14 -10.22 15.12
CA GLU A 131 -46.08 -9.12 14.96
C GLU A 131 -45.72 -8.28 13.72
N PRO A 132 -46.63 -8.03 12.77
CA PRO A 132 -46.37 -7.18 11.63
C PRO A 132 -45.97 -5.76 12.05
N ALA A 133 -44.98 -5.17 11.35
CA ALA A 133 -44.50 -3.81 11.65
C ALA A 133 -45.63 -2.77 11.62
N SER A 134 -46.67 -2.98 10.80
CA SER A 134 -47.85 -2.12 10.73
C SER A 134 -48.69 -2.11 12.01
N GLU A 135 -48.82 -3.26 12.69
CA GLU A 135 -49.49 -3.35 13.97
C GLU A 135 -48.69 -2.75 15.10
N LEU A 136 -47.40 -3.06 15.15
CA LEU A 136 -46.47 -2.45 16.08
C LEU A 136 -46.50 -0.91 15.98
N LEU A 137 -46.47 -0.38 14.75
CA LEU A 137 -46.49 1.07 14.52
C LEU A 137 -47.79 1.71 14.98
N LYS A 138 -48.93 1.10 14.69
CA LYS A 138 -50.26 1.57 15.18
C LYS A 138 -50.34 1.58 16.71
N ARG A 139 -49.71 0.63 17.37
CA ARG A 139 -49.66 0.56 18.85
C ARG A 139 -48.78 1.67 19.43
N ILE A 140 -47.65 1.98 18.81
CA ILE A 140 -46.72 3.01 19.29
C ILE A 140 -47.22 4.41 18.93
N ASN A 141 -47.71 4.60 17.73
CA ASN A 141 -48.23 5.88 17.23
C ASN A 141 -49.47 5.66 16.33
N PRO A 142 -50.69 5.73 16.91
CA PRO A 142 -51.94 5.48 16.17
C PRO A 142 -52.19 6.47 15.02
N LYS A 143 -51.51 7.61 15.01
CA LYS A 143 -51.63 8.64 13.98
C LYS A 143 -50.54 8.58 12.90
N ALA A 144 -49.66 7.60 12.97
CA ALA A 144 -48.58 7.46 11.99
C ALA A 144 -49.14 7.00 10.64
N GLU A 145 -48.90 7.75 9.61
CA GLU A 145 -49.09 7.32 8.21
C GLU A 145 -47.81 6.63 7.73
N ILE A 146 -47.96 5.40 7.22
CA ILE A 146 -46.86 4.67 6.64
C ILE A 146 -46.76 5.11 5.17
N THR A 147 -45.81 5.96 4.82
CA THR A 147 -45.47 6.28 3.44
C THR A 147 -44.37 5.34 2.98
N CYS A 148 -44.66 4.43 2.08
CA CYS A 148 -43.66 3.58 1.43
C CYS A 148 -43.32 4.15 0.06
N ASP A 149 -42.16 4.78 -0.06
CA ASP A 149 -41.67 5.32 -1.35
C ASP A 149 -41.13 4.23 -2.28
N ASN A 150 -41.01 2.99 -1.81
CA ASN A 150 -40.40 1.91 -2.55
C ASN A 150 -41.38 0.80 -2.89
N ALA A 151 -41.60 0.53 -4.19
CA ALA A 151 -42.49 -0.52 -4.70
C ALA A 151 -42.15 -1.94 -4.16
N HIS A 152 -40.94 -2.13 -3.63
CA HIS A 152 -40.50 -3.38 -3.01
C HIS A 152 -41.19 -3.66 -1.69
N TYR A 153 -41.48 -2.63 -0.88
CA TYR A 153 -42.18 -2.77 0.40
C TYR A 153 -43.70 -2.99 0.24
N ARG A 154 -44.29 -2.58 -0.89
CA ARG A 154 -45.71 -2.81 -1.18
C ARG A 154 -46.08 -4.31 -1.29
N LYS A 155 -45.10 -5.16 -1.70
CA LYS A 155 -45.33 -6.62 -1.82
C LYS A 155 -45.28 -7.38 -0.50
N LEU A 156 -44.77 -6.76 0.57
CA LEU A 156 -44.66 -7.40 1.89
C LEU A 156 -45.92 -7.18 2.75
N TYR A 157 -46.87 -6.34 2.33
CA TYR A 157 -48.06 -5.95 3.10
C TYR A 157 -49.37 -6.23 2.37
N THR A 158 -49.36 -6.98 1.26
CA THR A 158 -50.54 -7.57 0.61
C THR A 158 -50.53 -9.07 0.78
#